data_5121b89d9ebe0a140acc383ec6121932
#
_entry.id   5121b89d9ebe0a140acc383ec6121932
#
_cell.length_a   1.000
_cell.length_b   1.000
_cell.length_c   1.000
_cell.angle_alpha   90.00
_cell.angle_beta   90.00
_cell.angle_gamma   90.00
#
_symmetry.space_group_name_H-M   'P 1'
#
loop_
_entity.id
_entity.type
_entity.pdbx_description
1 polymer ?
#
loop_
_entity_poly.entity_id
_entity_poly.type
_entity_poly.pdbx_seq_one_letter_code
_entity_poly.pdbx_strand_id
1 'polypeptide(L)'
;GRPNAMDICERCHFPKGWLEGRSDPPNASAMTGDDYDAIQCDFCHNMYDPFFETTFSGAREGNDWPGYWDEANAGGTPSQPAAVATHSEDGTVAQGITLFNGQPFYGTDDLPFSPAYVENGAGQFFVSPNGQKRASFADATARHQMLYSRFHKSKYFCQACHDVSNPVLANLSFDGTPPGDGSTVLTTESQPAYSYFHEERTFSEFILSDYGQQGGAPGIGPFAPGSFETSHPNNDIATCQDCHMPDVVGAGADKNDVPVRPGESTEHPKSGQPLHDLTGGNAWVSWVLASAVPGSPNHDATNDQLLNQGPAVLTLDLTQGVGFDPAALLAGVDRAKQQLLMAASIEALNYDPSTGSVSFRIQNQTGHKLISGFPEGRRMFIN
;
A
#
# COMPACT_ATOMS: atom_id res chain seq x y z
N GLY A 1 18.89 13.38 22.57
CA GLY A 1 18.02 12.33 22.16
C GLY A 1 17.18 12.73 20.99
N ARG A 2 17.18 11.97 19.95
CA ARG A 2 16.17 12.13 18.89
C ARG A 2 14.85 11.62 19.47
N PRO A 3 13.75 12.39 19.40
CA PRO A 3 12.47 11.86 19.77
C PRO A 3 12.16 10.70 18.83
N ASN A 4 11.83 9.60 19.34
CA ASN A 4 11.11 8.42 18.86
C ASN A 4 10.84 8.33 17.34
N ALA A 5 11.86 8.49 16.49
CA ALA A 5 11.70 8.28 15.05
C ALA A 5 11.22 6.84 14.75
N MET A 6 11.61 5.88 15.58
CA MET A 6 11.16 4.50 15.46
C MET A 6 9.64 4.34 15.65
N ASP A 7 9.00 5.11 16.52
CA ASP A 7 7.54 5.04 16.68
C ASP A 7 6.79 5.30 15.37
N ILE A 8 7.29 6.22 14.54
CA ILE A 8 6.73 6.46 13.20
C ILE A 8 6.88 5.22 12.30
N CYS A 9 8.04 4.57 12.35
CA CYS A 9 8.27 3.33 11.59
C CYS A 9 7.35 2.21 12.07
N GLU A 10 7.25 2.06 13.39
CA GLU A 10 6.49 1.00 14.04
C GLU A 10 5.00 1.07 13.74
N ARG A 11 4.43 2.26 13.56
CA ARG A 11 3.02 2.43 13.15
C ARG A 11 2.67 1.65 11.89
N CYS A 12 3.57 1.61 10.93
CA CYS A 12 3.33 0.97 9.64
C CYS A 12 3.94 -0.43 9.57
N HIS A 13 5.04 -0.68 10.30
CA HIS A 13 5.75 -1.95 10.22
C HIS A 13 5.21 -3.03 11.15
N PHE A 14 4.57 -2.69 12.27
CA PHE A 14 3.75 -3.59 13.08
C PHE A 14 2.58 -2.86 13.76
N PRO A 15 1.59 -2.46 12.97
CA PRO A 15 0.53 -1.56 13.40
C PRO A 15 -0.32 -2.12 14.55
N LYS A 16 -0.50 -3.43 14.65
CA LYS A 16 -1.22 -4.06 15.78
C LYS A 16 -0.48 -3.83 17.08
N GLY A 17 0.81 -4.12 17.12
CA GLY A 17 1.63 -3.89 18.32
C GLY A 17 1.68 -2.42 18.70
N TRP A 18 1.74 -1.54 17.69
CA TRP A 18 1.69 -0.10 17.92
C TRP A 18 0.37 0.34 18.55
N LEU A 19 -0.78 -0.12 18.04
CA LEU A 19 -2.10 0.16 18.60
C LEU A 19 -2.27 -0.35 20.02
N GLU A 20 -1.60 -1.43 20.38
CA GLU A 20 -1.62 -2.04 21.71
C GLU A 20 -0.53 -1.49 22.65
N GLY A 21 0.20 -0.44 22.23
CA GLY A 21 1.21 0.26 23.04
C GLY A 21 2.58 -0.43 23.13
N ARG A 22 2.83 -1.44 22.32
CA ARG A 22 4.12 -2.14 22.29
C ARG A 22 5.24 -1.41 21.51
N SER A 23 4.95 -0.21 21.03
CA SER A 23 5.97 0.70 20.49
C SER A 23 6.67 1.54 21.57
N ASP A 24 6.40 1.33 22.85
CA ASP A 24 7.10 1.97 23.96
C ASP A 24 7.84 0.92 24.83
N PRO A 25 9.16 0.91 24.81
CA PRO A 25 10.08 1.83 24.12
C PRO A 25 10.15 1.63 22.60
N PRO A 26 10.41 2.71 21.82
CA PRO A 26 10.38 2.67 20.36
C PRO A 26 11.67 2.05 19.77
N ASN A 27 11.86 0.78 19.99
CA ASN A 27 13.04 0.01 19.56
C ASN A 27 12.70 -1.44 19.24
N ALA A 28 11.42 -1.73 19.03
CA ALA A 28 10.88 -3.06 18.76
C ALA A 28 11.13 -4.12 19.85
N SER A 29 11.69 -3.75 21.04
CA SER A 29 11.99 -4.72 22.11
C SER A 29 10.76 -5.28 22.80
N ALA A 30 9.61 -4.64 22.63
CA ALA A 30 8.32 -5.08 23.17
C ALA A 30 7.49 -5.90 22.18
N MET A 31 7.98 -6.09 20.94
CA MET A 31 7.31 -6.95 19.95
C MET A 31 7.16 -8.38 20.48
N THR A 32 6.01 -8.97 20.23
CA THR A 32 5.69 -10.34 20.66
C THR A 32 4.65 -10.99 19.76
N GLY A 33 4.70 -12.31 19.64
CA GLY A 33 3.70 -13.10 18.92
C GLY A 33 3.48 -12.60 17.49
N ASP A 34 2.23 -12.28 17.20
CA ASP A 34 1.80 -11.88 15.83
C ASP A 34 2.35 -10.52 15.36
N ASP A 35 3.05 -9.75 16.21
CA ASP A 35 3.71 -8.51 15.75
C ASP A 35 4.77 -8.80 14.68
N TYR A 36 5.34 -10.00 14.71
CA TYR A 36 6.31 -10.46 13.71
C TYR A 36 5.70 -10.77 12.35
N ASP A 37 4.38 -10.86 12.25
CA ASP A 37 3.67 -10.96 10.97
C ASP A 37 3.58 -9.61 10.23
N ALA A 38 4.09 -8.54 10.87
CA ALA A 38 4.08 -7.17 10.35
C ALA A 38 2.66 -6.67 10.05
N ILE A 39 2.24 -6.63 8.79
CA ILE A 39 0.91 -6.21 8.38
C ILE A 39 -0.01 -7.43 8.33
N GLN A 40 -0.88 -7.53 9.31
CA GLN A 40 -1.79 -8.66 9.44
C GLN A 40 -3.06 -8.46 8.63
N CYS A 41 -3.67 -9.57 8.21
CA CYS A 41 -4.97 -9.57 7.51
C CYS A 41 -6.02 -8.76 8.26
N ASP A 42 -6.11 -8.97 9.57
CA ASP A 42 -7.06 -8.29 10.43
C ASP A 42 -6.87 -6.78 10.49
N PHE A 43 -5.63 -6.31 10.41
CA PHE A 43 -5.36 -4.88 10.39
C PHE A 43 -5.99 -4.23 9.15
N CYS A 44 -5.62 -4.69 7.95
CA CYS A 44 -6.15 -4.15 6.70
C CYS A 44 -7.67 -4.30 6.62
N HIS A 45 -8.19 -5.48 6.95
CA HIS A 45 -9.63 -5.74 6.84
C HIS A 45 -10.49 -5.11 7.94
N ASN A 46 -9.89 -4.47 8.95
CA ASN A 46 -10.60 -3.62 9.92
C ASN A 46 -10.47 -2.13 9.62
N MET A 47 -9.62 -1.72 8.68
CA MET A 47 -9.52 -0.31 8.31
C MET A 47 -10.79 0.18 7.64
N TYR A 48 -11.12 1.45 7.87
CA TYR A 48 -12.22 2.14 7.20
C TYR A 48 -11.78 3.51 6.69
N ASP A 49 -12.54 4.06 5.74
CA ASP A 49 -12.22 5.35 5.14
C ASP A 49 -12.40 6.48 6.16
N PRO A 50 -11.33 7.25 6.47
CA PRO A 50 -11.43 8.36 7.39
C PRO A 50 -12.31 9.51 6.89
N PHE A 51 -12.64 9.54 5.60
CA PHE A 51 -13.49 10.58 5.02
C PHE A 51 -14.96 10.17 4.89
N PHE A 52 -15.31 8.92 5.10
CA PHE A 52 -16.68 8.41 5.06
C PHE A 52 -17.48 8.86 3.84
N GLU A 53 -16.90 8.82 2.67
CA GLU A 53 -17.59 9.24 1.47
C GLU A 53 -18.68 8.24 1.10
N THR A 54 -19.94 8.68 1.14
CA THR A 54 -21.11 7.84 0.88
C THR A 54 -21.45 7.71 -0.59
N THR A 55 -20.94 8.62 -1.43
CA THR A 55 -21.38 8.70 -2.80
C THR A 55 -20.37 8.11 -3.75
N PHE A 56 -20.85 7.41 -4.77
CA PHE A 56 -20.02 6.94 -5.88
C PHE A 56 -19.55 8.07 -6.79
N SER A 57 -20.04 9.27 -6.59
CA SER A 57 -19.58 10.51 -7.19
C SER A 57 -18.87 11.42 -6.19
N GLY A 58 -18.45 10.88 -5.07
CA GLY A 58 -17.75 11.59 -4.01
C GLY A 58 -16.49 12.28 -4.52
N ALA A 59 -16.05 13.30 -3.77
CA ALA A 59 -14.95 14.16 -4.21
C ALA A 59 -13.62 13.43 -4.30
N ARG A 60 -13.45 12.34 -3.57
CA ARG A 60 -12.19 11.63 -3.47
C ARG A 60 -12.17 10.37 -4.31
N GLU A 61 -12.90 9.36 -3.90
CA GLU A 61 -12.89 8.05 -4.55
C GLU A 61 -13.95 7.94 -5.65
N GLY A 62 -15.08 8.59 -5.47
CA GLY A 62 -16.21 8.49 -6.38
C GLY A 62 -15.90 8.87 -7.83
N ASN A 63 -14.93 9.75 -8.03
CA ASN A 63 -14.50 10.13 -9.36
C ASN A 63 -13.68 9.05 -10.09
N ASP A 64 -13.02 8.16 -9.36
CA ASP A 64 -12.28 7.05 -9.95
C ASP A 64 -13.18 5.84 -10.25
N TRP A 65 -14.35 5.77 -9.59
CA TRP A 65 -15.26 4.63 -9.69
C TRP A 65 -16.20 4.61 -10.88
N PRO A 66 -16.67 5.74 -11.44
CA PRO A 66 -17.52 5.68 -12.62
C PRO A 66 -16.87 4.89 -13.76
N GLY A 67 -17.48 3.75 -14.10
CA GLY A 67 -16.94 2.82 -15.08
C GLY A 67 -15.87 1.87 -14.55
N TYR A 68 -15.39 2.03 -13.32
CA TYR A 68 -14.48 1.07 -12.69
C TYR A 68 -15.22 -0.19 -12.25
N TRP A 69 -16.33 0.00 -11.54
CA TRP A 69 -17.27 -1.05 -11.18
C TRP A 69 -18.63 -0.78 -11.78
N ASP A 70 -19.40 -1.81 -12.10
CA ASP A 70 -20.81 -1.66 -12.47
C ASP A 70 -21.67 -1.44 -11.22
N GLU A 71 -21.50 -0.29 -10.62
CA GLU A 71 -22.21 0.11 -9.41
C GLU A 71 -23.71 0.30 -9.64
N ALA A 72 -24.12 0.53 -10.88
CA ALA A 72 -25.54 0.59 -11.28
C ALA A 72 -26.19 -0.78 -11.34
N ASN A 73 -25.38 -1.84 -11.23
CA ASN A 73 -25.81 -3.21 -11.13
C ASN A 73 -26.54 -3.75 -12.38
N ALA A 74 -25.99 -3.52 -13.54
CA ALA A 74 -26.44 -4.24 -14.73
C ALA A 74 -26.25 -5.76 -14.61
N GLY A 75 -25.26 -6.19 -13.84
CA GLY A 75 -24.94 -7.59 -13.57
C GLY A 75 -25.71 -8.27 -12.42
N GLY A 76 -26.49 -7.52 -11.65
CA GLY A 76 -27.40 -8.09 -10.63
C GLY A 76 -26.92 -8.05 -9.17
N THR A 77 -25.73 -7.55 -8.86
CA THR A 77 -25.23 -7.49 -7.47
C THR A 77 -24.96 -6.05 -7.05
N PRO A 78 -25.86 -5.40 -6.29
CA PRO A 78 -25.75 -4.00 -5.98
C PRO A 78 -24.69 -3.76 -4.90
N SER A 79 -23.53 -3.25 -5.26
CA SER A 79 -22.53 -2.81 -4.31
C SER A 79 -22.88 -1.46 -3.67
N GLN A 80 -23.63 -0.59 -4.36
CA GLN A 80 -24.02 0.72 -3.82
C GLN A 80 -24.83 0.64 -2.51
N PRO A 81 -25.91 -0.14 -2.38
CA PRO A 81 -26.60 -0.26 -1.09
C PRO A 81 -25.73 -0.83 0.01
N ALA A 82 -24.83 -1.75 -0.32
CA ALA A 82 -23.88 -2.30 0.64
C ALA A 82 -22.86 -1.24 1.10
N ALA A 83 -22.36 -0.39 0.19
CA ALA A 83 -21.46 0.70 0.53
C ALA A 83 -22.11 1.73 1.46
N VAL A 84 -23.39 2.10 1.20
CA VAL A 84 -24.16 2.99 2.08
C VAL A 84 -24.33 2.39 3.47
N ALA A 85 -24.62 1.09 3.56
CA ALA A 85 -24.75 0.40 4.85
C ALA A 85 -23.42 0.40 5.62
N THR A 86 -22.32 0.10 4.95
CA THR A 86 -20.98 0.14 5.56
C THR A 86 -20.61 1.54 6.03
N HIS A 87 -20.88 2.57 5.23
CA HIS A 87 -20.64 3.96 5.62
C HIS A 87 -21.41 4.34 6.90
N SER A 88 -22.68 3.95 7.00
CA SER A 88 -23.47 4.19 8.19
C SER A 88 -22.91 3.50 9.44
N GLU A 89 -22.39 2.30 9.29
CA GLU A 89 -21.69 1.57 10.36
C GLU A 89 -20.39 2.29 10.77
N ASP A 90 -19.58 2.66 9.80
CA ASP A 90 -18.31 3.35 10.02
C ASP A 90 -18.51 4.75 10.64
N GLY A 91 -19.52 5.51 10.20
CA GLY A 91 -19.89 6.78 10.78
C GLY A 91 -20.24 6.67 12.27
N THR A 92 -20.96 5.62 12.65
CA THR A 92 -21.28 5.35 14.06
C THR A 92 -20.02 5.12 14.91
N VAL A 93 -19.05 4.39 14.37
CA VAL A 93 -17.75 4.16 15.05
C VAL A 93 -16.95 5.45 15.13
N ALA A 94 -16.90 6.21 14.05
CA ALA A 94 -16.09 7.41 13.91
C ALA A 94 -16.53 8.55 14.83
N GLN A 95 -17.82 8.70 15.10
CA GLN A 95 -18.32 9.74 16.00
C GLN A 95 -17.75 9.63 17.43
N GLY A 96 -17.26 8.45 17.82
CA GLY A 96 -16.59 8.22 19.09
C GLY A 96 -15.12 8.64 19.15
N ILE A 97 -14.50 9.02 18.02
CA ILE A 97 -13.09 9.35 17.97
C ILE A 97 -12.84 10.78 18.40
N THR A 98 -11.89 10.97 19.31
CA THR A 98 -11.46 12.28 19.79
C THR A 98 -9.97 12.48 19.58
N LEU A 99 -9.58 13.74 19.35
CA LEU A 99 -8.20 14.16 19.40
C LEU A 99 -7.65 14.08 20.83
N PHE A 100 -6.32 14.10 20.97
CA PHE A 100 -5.63 14.07 22.26
C PHE A 100 -6.04 15.20 23.21
N ASN A 101 -6.57 16.31 22.69
CA ASN A 101 -7.09 17.44 23.46
C ASN A 101 -8.58 17.28 23.82
N GLY A 102 -9.20 16.13 23.53
CA GLY A 102 -10.59 15.83 23.81
C GLY A 102 -11.60 16.42 22.83
N GLN A 103 -11.15 17.12 21.80
CA GLN A 103 -12.07 17.59 20.74
C GLN A 103 -12.47 16.42 19.83
N PRO A 104 -13.71 16.42 19.31
CA PRO A 104 -14.10 15.45 18.30
C PRO A 104 -13.16 15.48 17.08
N PHE A 105 -12.84 14.33 16.52
CA PHE A 105 -12.09 14.26 15.26
C PHE A 105 -13.00 14.56 14.07
N TYR A 106 -14.24 14.07 14.11
CA TYR A 106 -15.24 14.23 13.05
C TYR A 106 -16.29 15.27 13.39
N GLY A 107 -16.74 16.00 12.38
CA GLY A 107 -17.92 16.85 12.44
C GLY A 107 -19.23 16.06 12.42
N THR A 108 -20.34 16.75 12.49
CA THR A 108 -21.68 16.15 12.40
C THR A 108 -22.04 15.71 10.97
N ASP A 109 -21.21 16.03 10.01
CA ASP A 109 -21.27 15.63 8.60
C ASP A 109 -20.44 14.37 8.29
N ASP A 110 -19.91 13.73 9.34
CA ASP A 110 -19.02 12.57 9.28
C ASP A 110 -17.70 12.81 8.51
N LEU A 111 -17.30 14.07 8.39
CA LEU A 111 -16.01 14.44 7.83
C LEU A 111 -15.06 14.94 8.94
N PRO A 112 -13.74 14.72 8.77
CA PRO A 112 -12.76 15.29 9.69
C PRO A 112 -12.86 16.82 9.77
N PHE A 113 -12.82 17.39 10.97
CA PHE A 113 -12.78 18.84 11.15
C PHE A 113 -11.59 19.51 10.46
N SER A 114 -10.50 18.79 10.30
CA SER A 114 -9.31 19.26 9.61
C SER A 114 -8.87 18.21 8.60
N PRO A 115 -9.43 18.20 7.38
CA PRO A 115 -9.04 17.27 6.33
C PRO A 115 -7.54 17.28 6.05
N ALA A 116 -6.91 18.44 6.15
CA ALA A 116 -5.46 18.59 5.99
C ALA A 116 -4.64 17.83 7.04
N TYR A 117 -5.23 17.43 8.16
CA TYR A 117 -4.56 16.61 9.15
C TYR A 117 -4.22 15.21 8.64
N VAL A 118 -4.96 14.70 7.67
CA VAL A 118 -4.74 13.39 7.05
C VAL A 118 -3.73 13.44 5.90
N GLU A 119 -3.26 14.61 5.57
CA GLU A 119 -2.40 14.89 4.43
C GLU A 119 -1.10 14.08 4.43
N ASN A 120 -0.46 13.97 5.57
CA ASN A 120 0.85 13.34 5.65
C ASN A 120 0.81 11.82 5.83
N GLY A 121 -0.35 11.23 5.71
CA GLY A 121 -0.58 9.79 5.68
C GLY A 121 0.03 8.94 6.79
N ALA A 122 1.16 9.31 7.29
CA ALA A 122 2.09 8.58 8.16
C ALA A 122 1.43 7.88 9.37
N GLY A 123 0.91 6.68 9.16
CA GLY A 123 0.19 5.92 10.17
C GLY A 123 -1.17 6.53 10.54
N GLN A 124 -1.74 7.31 9.65
CA GLN A 124 -3.08 7.91 9.80
C GLN A 124 -4.15 6.93 9.31
N PHE A 125 -4.25 5.82 9.96
CA PHE A 125 -5.25 4.81 9.68
C PHE A 125 -6.29 4.77 10.80
N PHE A 126 -7.50 4.39 10.43
CA PHE A 126 -8.63 4.23 11.33
C PHE A 126 -9.08 2.78 11.29
N VAL A 127 -9.15 2.16 12.46
CA VAL A 127 -9.40 0.73 12.60
C VAL A 127 -10.64 0.54 13.45
N SER A 128 -11.62 -0.18 12.93
CA SER A 128 -12.82 -0.51 13.68
C SER A 128 -12.50 -1.47 14.83
N PRO A 129 -13.00 -1.19 16.04
CA PRO A 129 -12.87 -2.11 17.17
C PRO A 129 -13.82 -3.31 17.06
N ASN A 130 -14.74 -3.28 16.11
CA ASN A 130 -15.73 -4.33 15.89
C ASN A 130 -15.11 -5.52 15.15
N GLY A 131 -15.70 -6.69 15.32
CA GLY A 131 -15.21 -7.92 14.68
C GLY A 131 -15.57 -8.07 13.21
N GLN A 132 -16.32 -7.10 12.64
CA GLN A 132 -16.65 -7.12 11.21
C GLN A 132 -15.42 -6.77 10.37
N LYS A 133 -15.25 -7.47 9.29
CA LYS A 133 -14.21 -7.22 8.31
C LYS A 133 -14.77 -6.48 7.10
N ARG A 134 -13.89 -5.88 6.32
CA ARG A 134 -14.25 -5.13 5.10
C ARG A 134 -13.50 -5.68 3.90
N ALA A 135 -14.18 -5.66 2.76
CA ALA A 135 -13.60 -6.07 1.47
C ALA A 135 -14.22 -5.26 0.33
N SER A 136 -13.56 -5.27 -0.81
CA SER A 136 -13.96 -4.51 -2.00
C SER A 136 -15.03 -5.19 -2.87
N PHE A 137 -15.58 -6.31 -2.44
CA PHE A 137 -16.69 -6.99 -3.12
C PHE A 137 -17.86 -7.15 -2.17
N ALA A 138 -19.07 -6.78 -2.61
CA ALA A 138 -20.28 -6.88 -1.80
C ALA A 138 -20.73 -8.34 -1.60
N ASP A 139 -20.33 -9.25 -2.47
CA ASP A 139 -20.55 -10.69 -2.38
C ASP A 139 -19.41 -11.45 -1.68
N ALA A 140 -18.48 -10.72 -1.05
CA ALA A 140 -17.44 -11.34 -0.24
C ALA A 140 -18.06 -12.07 0.96
N THR A 141 -17.76 -13.35 1.10
CA THR A 141 -18.26 -14.18 2.19
C THR A 141 -17.12 -14.83 2.95
N ALA A 142 -17.21 -14.82 4.26
CA ALA A 142 -16.26 -15.43 5.16
C ALA A 142 -16.97 -16.09 6.34
N ARG A 143 -16.20 -16.58 7.31
CA ARG A 143 -16.77 -17.13 8.56
C ARG A 143 -17.24 -16.05 9.54
N HIS A 144 -16.86 -14.81 9.31
CA HIS A 144 -17.26 -13.61 10.05
C HIS A 144 -18.05 -12.69 9.13
N GLN A 145 -18.67 -11.66 9.71
CA GLN A 145 -19.38 -10.66 8.93
C GLN A 145 -18.39 -9.88 8.07
N MET A 146 -18.72 -9.74 6.79
CA MET A 146 -18.02 -8.88 5.85
C MET A 146 -18.90 -7.68 5.50
N LEU A 147 -18.29 -6.51 5.52
CA LEU A 147 -18.86 -5.26 5.01
C LEU A 147 -18.23 -4.91 3.69
N TYR A 148 -19.02 -4.37 2.77
CA TYR A 148 -18.49 -3.86 1.53
C TYR A 148 -17.81 -2.51 1.75
N SER A 149 -16.59 -2.36 1.25
CA SER A 149 -15.85 -1.12 1.36
C SER A 149 -15.07 -0.82 0.07
N ARG A 150 -15.48 0.22 -0.64
CA ARG A 150 -14.75 0.73 -1.81
C ARG A 150 -13.33 1.15 -1.47
N PHE A 151 -13.12 1.63 -0.25
CA PHE A 151 -11.81 2.07 0.24
C PHE A 151 -10.74 0.99 0.07
N HIS A 152 -11.08 -0.30 0.23
CA HIS A 152 -10.15 -1.42 0.08
C HIS A 152 -9.65 -1.63 -1.36
N LYS A 153 -10.28 -1.03 -2.36
CA LYS A 153 -9.80 -1.02 -3.76
C LYS A 153 -9.31 0.38 -4.17
N SER A 154 -9.47 1.37 -3.32
CA SER A 154 -9.04 2.74 -3.58
C SER A 154 -7.52 2.89 -3.46
N LYS A 155 -6.94 3.75 -4.29
CA LYS A 155 -5.55 4.19 -4.14
C LYS A 155 -5.26 4.83 -2.78
N TYR A 156 -6.26 5.46 -2.16
CA TYR A 156 -6.14 6.09 -0.85
C TYR A 156 -5.99 5.10 0.32
N PHE A 157 -6.32 3.84 0.12
CA PHE A 157 -6.08 2.79 1.11
C PHE A 157 -4.59 2.65 1.45
N CYS A 158 -3.74 2.66 0.43
CA CYS A 158 -2.30 2.51 0.60
C CYS A 158 -1.63 3.77 1.18
N GLN A 159 -2.25 4.94 1.00
CA GLN A 159 -1.76 6.22 1.52
C GLN A 159 -1.50 6.18 3.02
N ALA A 160 -2.30 5.42 3.77
CA ALA A 160 -2.18 5.34 5.22
C ALA A 160 -0.77 4.98 5.71
N CYS A 161 -0.01 4.23 4.91
CA CYS A 161 1.37 3.84 5.21
C CYS A 161 2.38 4.33 4.16
N HIS A 162 1.95 4.50 2.91
CA HIS A 162 2.83 4.82 1.78
C HIS A 162 2.80 6.31 1.40
N ASP A 163 2.77 7.20 2.42
CA ASP A 163 2.91 8.64 2.23
C ASP A 163 3.47 9.32 3.48
N VAL A 164 4.73 9.04 3.78
CA VAL A 164 5.40 9.45 5.00
C VAL A 164 6.40 10.56 4.73
N SER A 165 6.19 11.70 5.36
CA SER A 165 7.17 12.78 5.47
C SER A 165 7.56 12.99 6.93
N ASN A 166 8.80 13.36 7.16
CA ASN A 166 9.24 13.70 8.49
C ASN A 166 8.81 15.14 8.85
N PRO A 167 7.88 15.33 9.80
CA PRO A 167 7.36 16.66 10.11
C PRO A 167 8.37 17.55 10.85
N VAL A 168 9.48 16.98 11.32
CA VAL A 168 10.52 17.69 12.08
C VAL A 168 11.69 18.13 11.21
N LEU A 169 11.95 17.38 10.14
CA LEU A 169 13.06 17.63 9.24
C LEU A 169 12.58 18.36 8.00
N ALA A 170 13.17 19.53 7.73
CA ALA A 170 12.94 20.22 6.48
C ALA A 170 13.69 19.54 5.32
N ASN A 171 13.13 19.61 4.13
CA ASN A 171 13.86 19.28 2.93
C ASN A 171 14.91 20.37 2.66
N LEU A 172 16.17 20.05 2.87
CA LEU A 172 17.28 20.98 2.71
C LEU A 172 17.51 21.43 1.27
N SER A 173 16.95 20.71 0.30
CA SER A 173 16.99 21.09 -1.11
C SER A 173 15.91 22.10 -1.49
N PHE A 174 14.95 22.31 -0.60
CA PHE A 174 13.87 23.25 -0.86
C PHE A 174 14.35 24.69 -0.54
N ASP A 175 14.37 25.53 -1.53
CA ASP A 175 14.82 26.92 -1.43
C ASP A 175 13.70 27.92 -1.13
N GLY A 176 12.50 27.42 -0.84
CA GLY A 176 11.30 28.25 -0.63
C GLY A 176 10.51 28.57 -1.89
N THR A 177 11.00 28.13 -3.04
CA THR A 177 10.33 28.33 -4.34
C THR A 177 9.60 27.06 -4.75
N PRO A 178 8.27 27.09 -4.92
CA PRO A 178 7.54 25.95 -5.47
C PRO A 178 8.09 25.55 -6.85
N PRO A 179 8.10 24.25 -7.20
CA PRO A 179 8.41 23.81 -8.56
C PRO A 179 7.54 24.56 -9.58
N GLY A 180 8.14 24.92 -10.71
CA GLY A 180 7.68 25.99 -11.59
C GLY A 180 6.34 25.83 -12.31
N ASP A 181 5.62 24.72 -12.15
CA ASP A 181 4.30 24.55 -12.76
C ASP A 181 3.14 24.65 -11.76
N GLY A 182 3.45 24.78 -10.46
CA GLY A 182 2.42 24.87 -9.41
C GLY A 182 1.52 23.64 -9.27
N SER A 183 1.76 22.62 -10.08
CA SER A 183 0.92 21.39 -10.13
C SER A 183 1.25 20.40 -9.02
N THR A 184 2.25 20.68 -8.23
CA THR A 184 2.80 19.78 -7.22
C THR A 184 2.20 19.95 -5.83
N VAL A 185 1.29 20.90 -5.64
CA VAL A 185 0.52 21.05 -4.41
C VAL A 185 -0.80 20.33 -4.61
N LEU A 186 -0.95 19.20 -3.95
CA LEU A 186 -2.24 18.52 -3.90
C LEU A 186 -3.23 19.42 -3.17
N THR A 187 -4.45 19.50 -3.66
CA THR A 187 -5.50 20.37 -3.11
C THR A 187 -5.84 20.06 -1.65
N THR A 188 -5.46 18.89 -1.18
CA THR A 188 -5.67 18.39 0.18
C THR A 188 -4.47 18.61 1.11
N GLU A 189 -3.32 19.06 0.60
CA GLU A 189 -2.13 19.30 1.42
C GLU A 189 -2.16 20.65 2.09
N SER A 190 -1.99 20.71 3.42
CA SER A 190 -1.83 21.95 4.18
C SER A 190 -0.43 22.55 4.04
N GLN A 191 0.55 21.69 3.78
CA GLN A 191 1.93 22.07 3.51
C GLN A 191 2.41 21.34 2.27
N PRO A 192 3.14 21.99 1.38
CA PRO A 192 3.65 21.33 0.18
C PRO A 192 4.56 20.15 0.51
N ALA A 193 4.33 19.00 -0.12
CA ALA A 193 5.13 17.80 0.09
C ALA A 193 6.64 18.02 -0.06
N TYR A 194 7.04 18.93 -0.94
CA TYR A 194 8.45 19.25 -1.18
C TYR A 194 9.12 20.06 -0.05
N SER A 195 8.35 20.61 0.89
CA SER A 195 8.91 21.38 2.03
C SER A 195 9.36 20.49 3.20
N TYR A 196 8.98 19.22 3.20
CA TYR A 196 9.37 18.26 4.21
C TYR A 196 10.45 17.30 3.71
N PHE A 197 11.21 16.72 4.62
CA PHE A 197 12.09 15.61 4.30
C PHE A 197 11.24 14.36 3.97
N HIS A 198 11.42 13.84 2.76
CA HIS A 198 10.69 12.70 2.25
C HIS A 198 11.28 11.40 2.81
N GLU A 199 10.49 10.61 3.50
CA GLU A 199 10.88 9.27 3.93
C GLU A 199 10.28 8.21 3.00
N GLU A 200 8.97 8.26 2.78
CA GLU A 200 8.26 7.37 1.88
C GLU A 200 7.08 8.13 1.28
N ARG A 201 7.12 8.45 0.01
CA ARG A 201 6.12 9.29 -0.67
C ARG A 201 5.53 8.63 -1.91
N THR A 202 5.48 7.30 -1.93
CA THR A 202 5.03 6.52 -3.08
C THR A 202 3.60 6.89 -3.50
N PHE A 203 2.69 7.14 -2.55
CA PHE A 203 1.33 7.58 -2.86
C PHE A 203 1.32 8.95 -3.54
N SER A 204 2.00 9.95 -2.98
CA SER A 204 2.09 11.29 -3.60
C SER A 204 2.71 11.24 -5.00
N GLU A 205 3.69 10.37 -5.22
CA GLU A 205 4.27 10.14 -6.53
C GLU A 205 3.27 9.48 -7.49
N PHE A 206 2.49 8.52 -6.98
CA PHE A 206 1.48 7.81 -7.77
C PHE A 206 0.40 8.75 -8.28
N ILE A 207 -0.17 9.60 -7.43
CA ILE A 207 -1.24 10.52 -7.84
C ILE A 207 -0.79 11.63 -8.80
N LEU A 208 0.52 11.85 -8.93
CA LEU A 208 1.12 12.73 -9.95
C LEU A 208 1.41 12.01 -11.27
N SER A 209 1.32 10.68 -11.30
CA SER A 209 1.48 9.89 -12.52
C SER A 209 0.19 9.83 -13.33
N ASP A 210 0.28 9.43 -14.60
CA ASP A 210 -0.90 9.20 -15.45
C ASP A 210 -1.85 8.15 -14.84
N TYR A 211 -1.31 7.12 -14.19
CA TYR A 211 -2.11 6.09 -13.52
C TYR A 211 -2.88 6.61 -12.30
N GLY A 212 -2.30 7.58 -11.59
CA GLY A 212 -2.91 8.18 -10.42
C GLY A 212 -3.97 9.24 -10.72
N GLN A 213 -4.10 9.68 -11.97
CA GLN A 213 -5.14 10.63 -12.36
C GLN A 213 -6.54 10.00 -12.26
N GLN A 214 -7.56 10.84 -12.27
CA GLN A 214 -8.95 10.40 -12.25
C GLN A 214 -9.24 9.43 -13.39
N GLY A 215 -9.74 8.25 -13.05
CA GLY A 215 -10.06 7.20 -14.01
C GLY A 215 -8.88 6.36 -14.49
N GLY A 216 -7.65 6.66 -14.03
CA GLY A 216 -6.47 5.92 -14.41
C GLY A 216 -6.00 6.15 -15.84
N ALA A 217 -5.14 5.28 -16.32
CA ALA A 217 -4.61 5.32 -17.69
C ALA A 217 -4.24 3.91 -18.18
N PRO A 218 -4.20 3.68 -19.50
CA PRO A 218 -3.69 2.44 -20.06
C PRO A 218 -2.25 2.18 -19.64
N GLY A 219 -1.98 0.95 -19.20
CA GLY A 219 -0.61 0.54 -18.87
C GLY A 219 0.33 0.58 -20.08
N ILE A 220 1.63 0.73 -19.83
CA ILE A 220 2.66 0.75 -20.86
C ILE A 220 3.64 -0.42 -20.67
N GLY A 221 4.35 -0.78 -21.73
CA GLY A 221 5.34 -1.87 -21.68
C GLY A 221 4.71 -3.19 -21.25
N PRO A 222 5.24 -3.86 -20.23
CA PRO A 222 4.68 -5.11 -19.72
C PRO A 222 3.29 -4.95 -19.11
N PHE A 223 2.89 -3.73 -18.75
CA PHE A 223 1.58 -3.42 -18.21
C PHE A 223 0.55 -3.02 -19.28
N ALA A 224 0.92 -3.09 -20.57
CA ALA A 224 0.02 -2.73 -21.66
C ALA A 224 -1.22 -3.64 -21.70
N PRO A 225 -2.40 -3.10 -22.08
CA PRO A 225 -3.61 -3.89 -22.26
C PRO A 225 -3.39 -5.11 -23.16
N GLY A 226 -3.88 -6.27 -22.72
CA GLY A 226 -3.67 -7.55 -23.40
C GLY A 226 -2.40 -8.30 -22.99
N SER A 227 -1.48 -7.63 -22.28
CA SER A 227 -0.33 -8.28 -21.62
C SER A 227 -0.50 -8.31 -20.12
N PHE A 228 -1.23 -7.35 -19.60
CA PHE A 228 -1.55 -7.18 -18.17
C PHE A 228 -3.04 -6.89 -18.04
N GLU A 229 -3.70 -7.60 -17.15
CA GLU A 229 -5.14 -7.48 -16.93
C GLU A 229 -5.41 -6.85 -15.55
N THR A 230 -6.33 -5.89 -15.52
CA THR A 230 -6.82 -5.25 -14.30
C THR A 230 -8.32 -5.47 -14.16
N SER A 231 -8.87 -5.20 -13.00
CA SER A 231 -10.33 -5.20 -12.80
C SER A 231 -11.03 -3.96 -13.38
N HIS A 232 -10.28 -2.98 -13.89
CA HIS A 232 -10.84 -1.78 -14.50
C HIS A 232 -11.58 -2.13 -15.81
N PRO A 233 -12.78 -1.58 -16.06
CA PRO A 233 -13.59 -1.90 -17.25
C PRO A 233 -12.88 -1.73 -18.59
N ASN A 234 -11.97 -0.75 -18.66
CA ASN A 234 -11.17 -0.48 -19.84
C ASN A 234 -9.79 -1.15 -19.79
N ASN A 235 -9.54 -1.96 -18.78
CA ASN A 235 -8.22 -2.52 -18.47
C ASN A 235 -7.15 -1.44 -18.23
N ASP A 236 -7.55 -0.30 -17.65
CA ASP A 236 -6.65 0.75 -17.22
C ASP A 236 -6.04 0.42 -15.86
N ILE A 237 -4.94 1.07 -15.51
CA ILE A 237 -4.35 1.08 -14.18
C ILE A 237 -4.83 2.36 -13.50
N ALA A 238 -5.48 2.24 -12.34
CA ALA A 238 -6.03 3.36 -11.60
C ALA A 238 -5.70 3.33 -10.09
N THR A 239 -5.27 2.17 -9.59
CA THR A 239 -4.99 1.96 -8.16
C THR A 239 -3.66 1.23 -7.96
N CYS A 240 -3.12 1.34 -6.74
CA CYS A 240 -1.92 0.61 -6.35
C CYS A 240 -2.14 -0.90 -6.41
N GLN A 241 -3.35 -1.32 -6.07
CA GLN A 241 -3.76 -2.73 -6.04
C GLN A 241 -3.71 -3.37 -7.43
N ASP A 242 -3.92 -2.60 -8.51
CA ASP A 242 -3.87 -3.14 -9.87
C ASP A 242 -2.51 -3.78 -10.20
N CYS A 243 -1.42 -3.22 -9.68
CA CYS A 243 -0.07 -3.77 -9.87
C CYS A 243 0.42 -4.63 -8.70
N HIS A 244 0.08 -4.25 -7.45
CA HIS A 244 0.61 -4.88 -6.24
C HIS A 244 -0.29 -5.98 -5.66
N MET A 245 -1.52 -6.07 -6.15
CA MET A 245 -2.49 -7.14 -5.84
C MET A 245 -3.17 -7.60 -7.14
N PRO A 246 -2.41 -8.11 -8.12
CA PRO A 246 -2.96 -8.42 -9.44
C PRO A 246 -4.06 -9.47 -9.35
N ASP A 247 -5.01 -9.38 -10.28
CA ASP A 247 -6.12 -10.30 -10.37
C ASP A 247 -5.66 -11.70 -10.77
N VAL A 248 -6.07 -12.68 -10.00
CA VAL A 248 -5.81 -14.10 -10.28
C VAL A 248 -7.09 -14.92 -10.22
N VAL A 249 -7.09 -16.10 -10.81
CA VAL A 249 -8.18 -17.06 -10.64
C VAL A 249 -8.10 -17.66 -9.25
N GLY A 250 -9.10 -17.40 -8.41
CA GLY A 250 -9.08 -17.92 -7.04
C GLY A 250 -10.31 -17.56 -6.22
N ALA A 251 -10.30 -17.99 -4.99
CA ALA A 251 -11.32 -17.69 -3.98
C ALA A 251 -10.70 -16.89 -2.82
N GLY A 252 -11.49 -16.00 -2.23
CA GLY A 252 -11.01 -15.12 -1.16
C GLY A 252 -10.74 -15.80 0.20
N ALA A 253 -11.17 -17.06 0.36
CA ALA A 253 -10.94 -17.85 1.57
C ALA A 253 -11.07 -19.34 1.27
N ASP A 254 -10.45 -20.17 2.11
CA ASP A 254 -10.63 -21.63 2.09
C ASP A 254 -11.95 -22.00 2.79
N LYS A 255 -13.03 -21.93 2.03
CA LYS A 255 -14.39 -22.23 2.47
C LYS A 255 -15.23 -22.73 1.28
N ASN A 256 -16.08 -23.74 1.52
CA ASN A 256 -16.78 -24.47 0.45
C ASN A 256 -17.78 -23.65 -0.38
N ASP A 257 -18.25 -22.53 0.11
CA ASP A 257 -19.29 -21.69 -0.51
C ASP A 257 -18.76 -20.29 -0.90
N VAL A 258 -17.44 -20.11 -0.91
CA VAL A 258 -16.84 -18.87 -1.37
C VAL A 258 -16.75 -18.89 -2.90
N PRO A 259 -17.21 -17.83 -3.57
CA PRO A 259 -17.15 -17.77 -5.02
C PRO A 259 -15.70 -17.75 -5.54
N VAL A 260 -15.46 -18.50 -6.59
CA VAL A 260 -14.21 -18.42 -7.36
C VAL A 260 -14.34 -17.30 -8.38
N ARG A 261 -13.37 -16.40 -8.37
CA ARG A 261 -13.31 -15.28 -9.30
C ARG A 261 -12.20 -15.48 -10.34
N PRO A 262 -12.39 -15.01 -11.58
CA PRO A 262 -13.63 -14.49 -12.15
C PRO A 262 -14.68 -15.60 -12.33
N GLY A 263 -15.97 -15.23 -12.29
CA GLY A 263 -17.06 -16.19 -12.43
C GLY A 263 -18.40 -15.52 -12.73
N GLU A 264 -19.23 -16.13 -13.57
CA GLU A 264 -20.49 -15.60 -14.05
C GLU A 264 -21.50 -15.24 -12.93
N SER A 265 -21.38 -15.90 -11.77
CA SER A 265 -22.26 -15.69 -10.62
C SER A 265 -21.66 -14.77 -9.56
N THR A 266 -20.49 -14.19 -9.80
CA THR A 266 -19.82 -13.29 -8.86
C THR A 266 -20.11 -11.83 -9.20
N GLU A 267 -20.00 -10.96 -8.19
CA GLU A 267 -19.92 -9.53 -8.44
C GLU A 267 -18.73 -9.27 -9.36
N HIS A 268 -18.92 -8.44 -10.39
CA HIS A 268 -17.91 -8.18 -11.43
C HIS A 268 -17.36 -9.47 -12.07
N PRO A 269 -18.13 -10.15 -12.92
CA PRO A 269 -17.82 -11.49 -13.43
C PRO A 269 -16.47 -11.65 -14.14
N LYS A 270 -15.88 -10.53 -14.58
CA LYS A 270 -14.57 -10.50 -15.27
C LYS A 270 -13.39 -10.21 -14.35
N SER A 271 -13.65 -9.72 -13.12
CA SER A 271 -12.60 -9.41 -12.16
C SER A 271 -12.12 -10.66 -11.44
N GLY A 272 -10.83 -10.88 -11.42
CA GLY A 272 -10.20 -11.94 -10.65
C GLY A 272 -10.23 -11.70 -9.14
N GLN A 273 -9.66 -12.63 -8.41
CA GLN A 273 -9.43 -12.49 -6.99
C GLN A 273 -8.12 -11.71 -6.78
N PRO A 274 -8.10 -10.62 -5.99
CA PRO A 274 -6.87 -9.89 -5.72
C PRO A 274 -5.85 -10.79 -5.01
N LEU A 275 -4.69 -10.97 -5.62
CA LEU A 275 -3.59 -11.71 -5.00
C LEU A 275 -2.93 -10.83 -3.92
N HIS A 276 -2.95 -11.27 -2.67
CA HIS A 276 -2.34 -10.55 -1.55
C HIS A 276 -0.82 -10.76 -1.52
N ASP A 277 -0.16 -10.47 -2.62
CA ASP A 277 1.29 -10.58 -2.74
C ASP A 277 2.01 -9.34 -2.22
N LEU A 278 1.47 -8.16 -2.51
CA LEU A 278 2.00 -6.85 -2.09
C LEU A 278 3.49 -6.69 -2.42
N THR A 279 3.94 -7.34 -3.50
CA THR A 279 5.36 -7.40 -3.86
C THR A 279 5.87 -6.03 -4.26
N GLY A 280 6.94 -5.60 -3.61
CA GLY A 280 7.73 -4.44 -4.01
C GLY A 280 9.07 -4.84 -4.63
N GLY A 281 9.99 -3.87 -4.78
CA GLY A 281 11.31 -4.10 -5.39
C GLY A 281 12.39 -4.61 -4.42
N ASN A 282 12.06 -4.94 -3.18
CA ASN A 282 13.05 -5.35 -2.17
C ASN A 282 13.29 -6.86 -2.15
N ALA A 283 14.09 -7.34 -3.09
CA ALA A 283 14.53 -8.74 -3.11
C ALA A 283 15.62 -9.05 -2.06
N TRP A 284 16.34 -8.03 -1.60
CA TRP A 284 17.55 -8.23 -0.79
C TRP A 284 17.23 -8.66 0.64
N VAL A 285 16.27 -8.02 1.32
CA VAL A 285 15.96 -8.32 2.73
C VAL A 285 15.49 -9.77 2.88
N SER A 286 14.52 -10.19 2.09
CA SER A 286 14.01 -11.57 2.11
C SER A 286 15.12 -12.59 1.82
N TRP A 287 16.02 -12.27 0.89
CA TRP A 287 17.16 -13.15 0.57
C TRP A 287 18.13 -13.30 1.74
N VAL A 288 18.46 -12.19 2.42
CA VAL A 288 19.35 -12.20 3.59
C VAL A 288 18.70 -12.93 4.76
N LEU A 289 17.42 -12.68 5.03
CA LEU A 289 16.68 -13.40 6.08
C LEU A 289 16.66 -14.90 5.83
N ALA A 290 16.36 -15.33 4.60
CA ALA A 290 16.41 -16.75 4.23
C ALA A 290 17.80 -17.34 4.42
N SER A 291 18.85 -16.58 4.12
CA SER A 291 20.25 -17.07 4.25
C SER A 291 20.71 -17.28 5.70
N ALA A 292 20.04 -16.65 6.66
CA ALA A 292 20.32 -16.83 8.08
C ALA A 292 19.66 -18.09 8.69
N VAL A 293 18.79 -18.78 7.93
CA VAL A 293 18.09 -19.98 8.41
C VAL A 293 18.90 -21.23 8.09
N PRO A 294 19.35 -22.00 9.10
CA PRO A 294 20.04 -23.28 8.86
C PRO A 294 19.21 -24.23 7.99
N GLY A 295 19.83 -24.76 6.95
CA GLY A 295 19.16 -25.66 6.00
C GLY A 295 18.45 -24.95 4.83
N SER A 296 18.44 -23.62 4.80
CA SER A 296 17.99 -22.86 3.63
C SER A 296 18.90 -23.17 2.40
N PRO A 297 18.34 -23.22 1.17
CA PRO A 297 19.13 -23.40 -0.04
C PRO A 297 20.22 -22.36 -0.26
N ASN A 298 20.05 -21.15 0.29
CA ASN A 298 20.99 -20.05 0.21
C ASN A 298 21.69 -19.77 1.57
N HIS A 299 21.74 -20.75 2.48
CA HIS A 299 22.33 -20.55 3.79
C HIS A 299 23.75 -19.98 3.72
N ASP A 300 24.02 -18.97 4.51
CA ASP A 300 25.32 -18.33 4.68
C ASP A 300 25.66 -18.22 6.16
N ALA A 301 26.73 -18.88 6.56
CA ALA A 301 27.14 -18.96 7.98
C ALA A 301 27.49 -17.58 8.57
N THR A 302 27.91 -16.61 7.75
CA THR A 302 28.21 -15.26 8.21
C THR A 302 26.92 -14.49 8.50
N ASN A 303 25.92 -14.60 7.61
CA ASN A 303 24.63 -13.99 7.84
C ASN A 303 23.91 -14.63 9.03
N ASP A 304 23.96 -15.95 9.16
CA ASP A 304 23.44 -16.65 10.33
C ASP A 304 24.08 -16.12 11.62
N GLN A 305 25.40 -16.05 11.68
CA GLN A 305 26.10 -15.51 12.83
C GLN A 305 25.76 -14.04 13.11
N LEU A 306 25.68 -13.19 12.09
CA LEU A 306 25.43 -11.76 12.25
C LEU A 306 24.00 -11.46 12.70
N LEU A 307 23.01 -12.15 12.18
CA LEU A 307 21.60 -11.93 12.50
C LEU A 307 21.18 -12.59 13.83
N ASN A 308 21.92 -13.59 14.30
CA ASN A 308 21.65 -14.31 15.54
C ASN A 308 22.60 -13.92 16.69
N GLN A 309 23.10 -12.69 16.70
CA GLN A 309 24.01 -12.20 17.77
C GLN A 309 23.29 -11.99 19.12
N GLY A 310 21.99 -12.10 19.15
CA GLY A 310 21.17 -11.92 20.34
C GLY A 310 20.79 -10.47 20.63
N PRO A 311 20.01 -10.24 21.67
CA PRO A 311 19.32 -8.96 21.94
C PRO A 311 20.26 -7.79 22.26
N ALA A 312 21.52 -8.06 22.57
CA ALA A 312 22.50 -7.00 22.80
C ALA A 312 22.91 -6.24 21.53
N VAL A 313 22.75 -6.87 20.37
CA VAL A 313 23.10 -6.31 19.05
C VAL A 313 21.90 -6.19 18.16
N LEU A 314 21.04 -7.20 18.12
CA LEU A 314 19.80 -7.24 17.39
C LEU A 314 18.68 -7.61 18.36
N THR A 315 17.73 -6.71 18.58
CA THR A 315 16.61 -6.92 19.52
C THR A 315 15.52 -7.81 18.94
N LEU A 316 15.53 -8.07 17.63
CA LEU A 316 14.63 -9.01 17.00
C LEU A 316 14.98 -10.44 17.36
N ASP A 317 13.99 -11.20 17.78
CA ASP A 317 14.09 -12.64 17.93
C ASP A 317 13.54 -13.33 16.69
N LEU A 318 14.42 -13.78 15.81
CA LEU A 318 14.05 -14.44 14.55
C LEU A 318 13.45 -15.84 14.75
N THR A 319 13.35 -16.30 15.98
CA THR A 319 12.77 -17.62 16.34
C THR A 319 11.36 -17.52 16.92
N GLN A 320 10.83 -16.32 17.07
CA GLN A 320 9.45 -16.12 17.56
C GLN A 320 8.39 -16.63 16.57
N GLY A 321 7.24 -16.97 17.11
CA GLY A 321 6.13 -17.51 16.34
C GLY A 321 6.47 -18.89 15.75
N VAL A 322 6.18 -19.05 14.46
CA VAL A 322 6.50 -20.26 13.70
C VAL A 322 7.89 -20.23 13.06
N GLY A 323 8.66 -19.17 13.33
CA GLY A 323 9.95 -18.92 12.68
C GLY A 323 9.79 -18.50 11.22
N PHE A 324 10.93 -18.40 10.53
CA PHE A 324 10.94 -18.08 9.10
C PHE A 324 10.85 -19.35 8.24
N ASP A 325 10.02 -19.29 7.23
CA ASP A 325 10.03 -20.25 6.13
C ASP A 325 10.96 -19.75 5.01
N PRO A 326 12.17 -20.33 4.84
CA PRO A 326 13.10 -19.88 3.83
C PRO A 326 12.57 -20.11 2.41
N ALA A 327 11.70 -21.10 2.17
CA ALA A 327 11.11 -21.32 0.86
C ALA A 327 10.15 -20.20 0.48
N ALA A 328 9.31 -19.75 1.41
CA ALA A 328 8.42 -18.60 1.21
C ALA A 328 9.21 -17.30 0.98
N LEU A 329 10.26 -17.06 1.75
CA LEU A 329 11.13 -15.90 1.59
C LEU A 329 11.81 -15.88 0.22
N LEU A 330 12.35 -17.03 -0.24
CA LEU A 330 12.99 -17.12 -1.55
C LEU A 330 12.00 -17.00 -2.70
N ALA A 331 10.79 -17.52 -2.56
CA ALA A 331 9.72 -17.28 -3.52
C ALA A 331 9.36 -15.77 -3.60
N GLY A 332 9.35 -15.08 -2.46
CA GLY A 332 9.21 -13.61 -2.40
C GLY A 332 10.33 -12.86 -3.13
N VAL A 333 11.58 -13.34 -3.01
CA VAL A 333 12.72 -12.81 -3.76
C VAL A 333 12.48 -12.90 -5.28
N ASP A 334 12.00 -14.02 -5.75
CA ASP A 334 11.77 -14.22 -7.18
C ASP A 334 10.61 -13.36 -7.70
N ARG A 335 9.53 -13.21 -6.93
CA ARG A 335 8.46 -12.26 -7.26
C ARG A 335 8.96 -10.82 -7.33
N ALA A 336 9.77 -10.39 -6.34
CA ALA A 336 10.36 -9.04 -6.34
C ALA A 336 11.26 -8.81 -7.56
N LYS A 337 12.05 -9.80 -7.96
CA LYS A 337 12.85 -9.71 -9.20
C LYS A 337 11.98 -9.57 -10.44
N GLN A 338 10.88 -10.32 -10.53
CA GLN A 338 9.93 -10.21 -11.64
C GLN A 338 9.31 -8.82 -11.69
N GLN A 339 8.89 -8.27 -10.55
CA GLN A 339 8.37 -6.92 -10.45
C GLN A 339 9.39 -5.87 -10.92
N LEU A 340 10.64 -6.00 -10.51
CA LEU A 340 11.72 -5.11 -10.93
C LEU A 340 11.99 -5.16 -12.44
N LEU A 341 11.88 -6.34 -13.07
CA LEU A 341 12.04 -6.50 -14.52
C LEU A 341 10.95 -5.77 -15.32
N MET A 342 9.78 -5.54 -14.71
CA MET A 342 8.68 -4.80 -15.32
C MET A 342 8.76 -3.29 -15.07
N ALA A 343 9.60 -2.83 -14.15
CA ALA A 343 9.58 -1.45 -13.67
C ALA A 343 10.08 -0.43 -14.69
N ALA A 344 10.99 -0.82 -15.58
CA ALA A 344 11.58 0.08 -16.56
C ALA A 344 12.08 -0.64 -17.80
N SER A 345 12.17 0.10 -18.91
CA SER A 345 12.87 -0.32 -20.11
C SER A 345 13.97 0.68 -20.51
N ILE A 346 14.99 0.16 -21.21
CA ILE A 346 15.98 0.99 -21.89
C ILE A 346 15.58 1.10 -23.36
N GLU A 347 15.43 2.33 -23.83
CA GLU A 347 14.94 2.63 -25.16
C GLU A 347 15.90 3.57 -25.91
N ALA A 348 15.71 3.67 -27.22
CA ALA A 348 16.46 4.60 -28.08
C ALA A 348 17.97 4.47 -27.89
N LEU A 349 18.47 3.24 -27.74
CA LEU A 349 19.88 2.97 -27.59
C LEU A 349 20.63 3.31 -28.88
N ASN A 350 21.58 4.24 -28.77
CA ASN A 350 22.44 4.61 -29.88
C ASN A 350 23.89 4.61 -29.39
N TYR A 351 24.77 4.05 -30.23
CA TYR A 351 26.21 4.04 -30.01
C TYR A 351 26.93 4.67 -31.21
N ASP A 352 27.72 5.71 -30.95
CA ASP A 352 28.58 6.33 -31.94
C ASP A 352 30.00 5.77 -31.79
N PRO A 353 30.45 4.89 -32.69
CA PRO A 353 31.77 4.28 -32.61
C PRO A 353 32.92 5.28 -32.87
N SER A 354 32.64 6.44 -33.46
CA SER A 354 33.68 7.46 -33.74
C SER A 354 34.05 8.24 -32.48
N THR A 355 33.13 8.41 -31.58
CA THR A 355 33.32 9.15 -30.32
C THR A 355 33.28 8.25 -29.07
N GLY A 356 32.83 6.99 -29.21
CA GLY A 356 32.58 6.10 -28.10
C GLY A 356 31.35 6.49 -27.28
N SER A 357 30.53 7.42 -27.78
CA SER A 357 29.36 7.92 -27.06
C SER A 357 28.20 6.92 -27.11
N VAL A 358 27.55 6.74 -25.96
CA VAL A 358 26.31 5.99 -25.85
C VAL A 358 25.21 6.93 -25.40
N SER A 359 24.07 6.92 -26.07
CA SER A 359 22.85 7.60 -25.64
C SER A 359 21.67 6.61 -25.55
N PHE A 360 20.84 6.78 -24.57
CA PHE A 360 19.65 5.94 -24.36
C PHE A 360 18.61 6.72 -23.56
N ARG A 361 17.39 6.19 -23.54
CA ARG A 361 16.30 6.66 -22.69
C ARG A 361 15.92 5.54 -21.74
N ILE A 362 15.70 5.87 -20.45
CA ILE A 362 15.04 4.98 -19.51
C ILE A 362 13.58 5.40 -19.47
N GLN A 363 12.69 4.47 -19.81
CA GLN A 363 11.25 4.64 -19.66
C GLN A 363 10.82 4.06 -18.31
N ASN A 364 10.32 4.89 -17.41
CA ASN A 364 9.63 4.45 -16.22
C ASN A 364 8.27 3.87 -16.61
N GLN A 365 7.97 2.65 -16.18
CA GLN A 365 6.74 1.94 -16.49
C GLN A 365 5.84 1.81 -15.24
N THR A 366 6.31 2.32 -14.08
CA THR A 366 5.57 2.30 -12.82
C THR A 366 4.73 3.56 -12.64
N GLY A 367 3.78 3.52 -11.73
CA GLY A 367 2.97 4.68 -11.34
C GLY A 367 3.65 5.62 -10.33
N HIS A 368 4.92 5.45 -10.05
CA HIS A 368 5.69 6.26 -9.09
C HIS A 368 7.12 6.41 -9.60
N LYS A 369 7.96 7.14 -8.91
CA LYS A 369 9.36 7.27 -9.31
C LYS A 369 10.04 5.90 -9.34
N LEU A 370 11.00 5.76 -10.24
CA LEU A 370 11.99 4.68 -10.15
C LEU A 370 12.92 5.02 -9.00
N ILE A 371 13.03 4.10 -8.08
CA ILE A 371 13.42 4.29 -6.70
C ILE A 371 12.35 5.13 -5.99
N SER A 372 11.30 4.46 -5.59
CA SER A 372 10.27 4.96 -4.67
C SER A 372 10.41 4.29 -3.31
N GLY A 373 9.59 4.67 -2.36
CA GLY A 373 9.66 4.19 -0.99
C GLY A 373 10.78 4.91 -0.23
N PHE A 374 11.70 4.17 0.37
CA PHE A 374 12.87 4.71 1.07
C PHE A 374 14.08 4.81 0.12
N PRO A 375 14.22 5.89 -0.66
CA PRO A 375 15.19 5.99 -1.75
C PRO A 375 16.64 6.08 -1.25
N GLU A 376 16.87 6.54 -0.02
CA GLU A 376 18.19 6.71 0.57
C GLU A 376 18.96 5.39 0.69
N GLY A 377 18.23 4.29 0.87
CA GLY A 377 18.79 2.93 0.95
C GLY A 377 18.99 2.23 -0.39
N ARG A 378 18.67 2.88 -1.50
CA ARG A 378 18.62 2.24 -2.82
C ARG A 378 19.52 2.93 -3.83
N ARG A 379 19.98 2.17 -4.81
CA ARG A 379 20.80 2.65 -5.93
C ARG A 379 20.37 1.98 -7.23
N MET A 380 20.39 2.73 -8.31
CA MET A 380 20.27 2.21 -9.66
C MET A 380 21.61 2.31 -10.37
N PHE A 381 21.97 1.25 -11.08
CA PHE A 381 23.19 1.19 -11.87
C PHE A 381 22.83 0.83 -13.31
N ILE A 382 23.57 1.39 -14.25
CA ILE A 382 23.53 1.01 -15.67
C ILE A 382 24.86 0.33 -15.95
N ASN A 383 24.80 -0.95 -16.35
CA ASN A 383 25.96 -1.75 -16.72
C ASN A 383 26.01 -1.93 -18.23
#